data_ade7353030f8cbd8608ae53972ae5994
#
_entry.id   ade7353030f8cbd8608ae53972ae5994
#
_cell.length_a   1.000
_cell.length_b   1.000
_cell.length_c   1.000
_cell.angle_alpha   90.00
_cell.angle_beta   90.00
_cell.angle_gamma   90.00
#
_symmetry.space_group_name_H-M   'P 1'
#
loop_
_entity.id
_entity.type
_entity.pdbx_description
1 polymer ?
#
loop_
_entity_poly.entity_id
_entity_poly.type
_entity_poly.pdbx_seq_one_letter_code
_entity_poly.pdbx_strand_id
1 'polypeptide(L)'
;KQANLPLPQRYLVRIATYSMIGALTRGLRMAPSTGRLLSQPLRAAPLGGVRFNSGKVSGPVIGIDLGTTNSCVSIMEGQQARVIENSEGGRTTPSVVAFTKDGERLVGVPAKRQAVVNPEATLFATKRLIGRKFTDREVQKDIDNVPFKIVAHTNGDAWLEARGQRYSPSQIGAFVVGKLKDTASGYLG
;
A
#
# COMPACT_ATOMS: atom_id res chain seq x y z
N LYS A 1 21.17 13.26 35.87
CA LYS A 1 19.69 13.15 35.73
C LYS A 1 19.43 12.71 34.29
N GLN A 2 19.29 11.39 34.09
CA GLN A 2 18.86 10.83 32.80
C GLN A 2 17.36 11.05 32.65
N ALA A 3 16.96 11.76 31.61
CA ALA A 3 15.57 11.94 31.25
C ALA A 3 15.01 10.61 30.72
N ASN A 4 14.00 10.05 31.41
CA ASN A 4 13.21 8.94 30.95
C ASN A 4 12.45 9.36 29.68
N LEU A 5 12.93 8.97 28.50
CA LEU A 5 12.18 9.03 27.27
C LEU A 5 11.07 7.97 27.33
N PRO A 6 9.80 8.31 27.09
CA PRO A 6 8.73 7.33 27.03
C PRO A 6 8.97 6.38 25.86
N LEU A 7 8.79 5.09 26.09
CA LEU A 7 8.87 4.04 25.07
C LEU A 7 7.90 4.35 23.92
N PRO A 8 8.29 4.12 22.65
CA PRO A 8 7.41 4.39 21.53
C PRO A 8 6.14 3.54 21.61
N GLN A 9 4.98 4.17 21.62
CA GLN A 9 3.70 3.49 21.60
C GLN A 9 3.61 2.62 20.34
N ARG A 10 3.34 1.32 20.52
CA ARG A 10 3.16 0.36 19.42
C ARG A 10 1.76 0.55 18.85
N TYR A 11 1.67 1.12 17.65
CA TYR A 11 0.42 1.20 16.91
C TYR A 11 0.23 -0.04 16.03
N LEU A 12 -0.97 -0.63 16.06
CA LEU A 12 -1.33 -1.66 15.09
C LEU A 12 -1.90 -1.00 13.84
N VAL A 13 -1.15 -1.09 12.74
CA VAL A 13 -1.62 -0.59 11.44
C VAL A 13 -2.41 -1.69 10.75
N ARG A 14 -3.73 -1.52 10.57
CA ARG A 14 -4.54 -2.34 9.68
C ARG A 14 -4.62 -1.67 8.31
N ILE A 15 -3.97 -2.24 7.31
CA ILE A 15 -4.05 -1.78 5.93
C ILE A 15 -5.23 -2.49 5.27
N ALA A 16 -6.31 -1.75 4.98
CA ALA A 16 -7.42 -2.26 4.18
C ALA A 16 -7.14 -1.91 2.69
N THR A 17 -6.74 -2.89 1.91
CA THR A 17 -6.66 -2.74 0.46
C THR A 17 -7.98 -3.16 -0.15
N TYR A 18 -8.81 -2.20 -0.55
CA TYR A 18 -10.01 -2.48 -1.35
C TYR A 18 -9.59 -2.67 -2.81
N SER A 19 -9.56 -3.94 -3.26
CA SER A 19 -9.48 -4.28 -4.68
C SER A 19 -10.89 -4.53 -5.18
N MET A 20 -11.45 -3.63 -5.98
CA MET A 20 -12.67 -3.90 -6.73
C MET A 20 -12.34 -4.87 -7.87
N ILE A 21 -12.47 -6.16 -7.62
CA ILE A 21 -12.55 -7.18 -8.66
C ILE A 21 -14.03 -7.37 -8.97
N GLY A 22 -14.47 -6.79 -10.09
CA GLY A 22 -15.78 -7.06 -10.65
C GLY A 22 -15.89 -8.53 -11.05
N ALA A 23 -16.76 -9.27 -10.37
CA ALA A 23 -17.09 -10.64 -10.73
C ALA A 23 -17.92 -10.67 -12.01
N LEU A 24 -17.31 -11.07 -13.13
CA LEU A 24 -18.01 -11.40 -14.36
C LEU A 24 -18.43 -12.89 -14.26
N THR A 25 -19.65 -13.14 -13.80
CA THR A 25 -20.27 -14.48 -13.86
C THR A 25 -20.75 -14.74 -15.28
N ARG A 26 -19.96 -15.45 -16.10
CA ARG A 26 -20.45 -16.13 -17.30
C ARG A 26 -20.89 -17.53 -16.93
N GLY A 27 -22.20 -17.77 -17.02
CA GLY A 27 -22.78 -19.09 -16.91
C GLY A 27 -22.35 -19.99 -18.05
N LEU A 28 -21.70 -21.12 -17.71
CA LEU A 28 -21.55 -22.26 -18.61
C LEU A 28 -22.61 -23.29 -18.23
N ARG A 29 -23.57 -23.53 -19.15
CA ARG A 29 -24.46 -24.69 -19.12
C ARG A 29 -23.63 -25.91 -19.53
N MET A 30 -23.52 -26.91 -18.68
CA MET A 30 -23.05 -28.24 -19.04
C MET A 30 -24.22 -29.22 -19.08
N ALA A 31 -24.25 -30.00 -20.17
CA ALA A 31 -25.20 -31.10 -20.41
C ALA A 31 -24.89 -32.32 -19.51
N PRO A 32 -25.89 -33.18 -19.20
CA PRO A 32 -25.70 -34.33 -18.35
C PRO A 32 -25.08 -35.50 -19.12
N SER A 33 -23.96 -36.04 -18.67
CA SER A 33 -23.46 -37.35 -19.07
C SER A 33 -23.67 -38.34 -17.92
N THR A 34 -24.46 -39.37 -18.20
CA THR A 34 -24.70 -40.56 -17.35
C THR A 34 -23.41 -41.38 -17.24
N GLY A 35 -22.85 -41.44 -16.05
CA GLY A 35 -21.73 -42.33 -15.72
C GLY A 35 -21.76 -42.68 -14.24
N ARG A 36 -22.18 -43.92 -13.96
CA ARG A 36 -22.21 -44.52 -12.62
C ARG A 36 -20.79 -44.76 -12.14
N LEU A 37 -20.30 -44.02 -11.14
CA LEU A 37 -19.02 -44.28 -10.47
C LEU A 37 -19.24 -44.37 -8.96
N LEU A 38 -18.73 -45.48 -8.42
CA LEU A 38 -18.74 -45.91 -7.02
C LEU A 38 -18.27 -44.78 -6.07
N SER A 39 -19.15 -44.47 -5.12
CA SER A 39 -18.89 -43.50 -4.05
C SER A 39 -17.97 -44.08 -2.99
N GLN A 40 -16.71 -43.70 -2.99
CA GLN A 40 -15.88 -43.78 -1.79
C GLN A 40 -15.96 -42.42 -1.08
N PRO A 41 -16.19 -42.34 0.23
CA PRO A 41 -16.18 -41.11 0.96
C PRO A 41 -14.73 -40.60 1.08
N LEU A 42 -14.41 -39.51 0.41
CA LEU A 42 -13.18 -38.74 0.66
C LEU A 42 -13.22 -38.25 2.12
N ARG A 43 -12.34 -38.82 2.95
CA ARG A 43 -12.07 -38.29 4.28
C ARG A 43 -11.50 -36.85 4.09
N ALA A 44 -12.30 -35.86 4.44
CA ALA A 44 -11.84 -34.50 4.53
C ALA A 44 -10.71 -34.40 5.60
N ALA A 45 -9.50 -34.14 5.15
CA ALA A 45 -8.43 -33.76 6.07
C ALA A 45 -8.85 -32.46 6.81
N PRO A 46 -8.63 -32.36 8.13
CA PRO A 46 -8.94 -31.13 8.84
C PRO A 46 -8.07 -30.02 8.27
N LEU A 47 -8.71 -29.01 7.67
CA LEU A 47 -8.07 -27.74 7.34
C LEU A 47 -7.49 -27.19 8.64
N GLY A 48 -6.17 -27.22 8.76
CA GLY A 48 -5.45 -26.65 9.88
C GLY A 48 -5.92 -25.20 10.07
N GLY A 49 -6.67 -24.96 11.14
CA GLY A 49 -7.21 -23.65 11.45
C GLY A 49 -6.06 -22.67 11.57
N VAL A 50 -6.03 -21.66 10.69
CA VAL A 50 -5.19 -20.50 10.85
C VAL A 50 -5.58 -19.86 12.18
N ARG A 51 -4.78 -20.10 13.22
CA ARG A 51 -4.95 -19.41 14.51
C ARG A 51 -4.65 -17.93 14.26
N PHE A 52 -5.67 -17.13 14.07
CA PHE A 52 -5.55 -15.69 14.24
C PHE A 52 -5.15 -15.44 15.69
N ASN A 53 -3.95 -14.92 15.87
CA ASN A 53 -3.49 -14.50 17.19
C ASN A 53 -4.38 -13.33 17.64
N SER A 54 -5.41 -13.62 18.42
CA SER A 54 -6.34 -12.65 19.00
C SER A 54 -5.73 -11.96 20.23
N GLY A 55 -4.44 -11.65 20.17
CA GLY A 55 -3.79 -10.81 21.18
C GLY A 55 -4.57 -9.50 21.29
N LYS A 56 -5.08 -9.22 22.48
CA LYS A 56 -5.82 -7.99 22.77
C LYS A 56 -4.91 -6.82 22.43
N VAL A 57 -5.24 -6.06 21.40
CA VAL A 57 -4.47 -4.89 20.99
C VAL A 57 -4.71 -3.81 22.05
N SER A 58 -3.65 -3.43 22.75
CA SER A 58 -3.67 -2.32 23.70
C SER A 58 -3.18 -1.06 22.97
N GLY A 59 -3.97 0.01 23.00
CA GLY A 59 -3.66 1.29 22.37
C GLY A 59 -4.59 1.65 21.22
N PRO A 60 -4.48 2.89 20.71
CA PRO A 60 -5.31 3.36 19.61
C PRO A 60 -5.02 2.59 18.32
N VAL A 61 -6.08 2.22 17.60
CA VAL A 61 -6.02 1.57 16.30
C VAL A 61 -6.27 2.61 15.22
N ILE A 62 -5.37 2.70 14.25
CA ILE A 62 -5.53 3.57 13.08
C ILE A 62 -5.90 2.74 11.85
N GLY A 63 -6.77 3.29 10.99
CA GLY A 63 -7.08 2.76 9.67
C GLY A 63 -6.34 3.57 8.60
N ILE A 64 -5.69 2.89 7.66
CA ILE A 64 -5.01 3.53 6.53
C ILE A 64 -5.63 3.01 5.23
N ASP A 65 -6.07 3.94 4.37
CA ASP A 65 -6.35 3.65 2.97
C ASP A 65 -5.16 4.13 2.14
N LEU A 66 -4.41 3.17 1.59
CA LEU A 66 -3.28 3.44 0.70
C LEU A 66 -3.77 3.41 -0.75
N GLY A 67 -4.15 4.56 -1.26
CA GLY A 67 -4.63 4.72 -2.64
C GLY A 67 -3.48 4.91 -3.66
N THR A 68 -3.79 4.73 -4.95
CA THR A 68 -2.83 4.97 -6.05
C THR A 68 -2.49 6.45 -6.20
N THR A 69 -3.48 7.32 -6.04
CA THR A 69 -3.34 8.78 -6.23
C THR A 69 -3.26 9.51 -4.89
N ASN A 70 -4.18 9.20 -3.98
CA ASN A 70 -4.24 9.80 -2.65
C ASN A 70 -4.44 8.70 -1.61
N SER A 71 -3.91 8.94 -0.42
CA SER A 71 -4.06 8.08 0.74
C SER A 71 -4.66 8.86 1.90
N CYS A 72 -5.28 8.18 2.86
CA CYS A 72 -5.78 8.82 4.07
C CYS A 72 -5.56 7.93 5.30
N VAL A 73 -5.62 8.56 6.47
CA VAL A 73 -5.56 7.88 7.77
C VAL A 73 -6.77 8.28 8.61
N SER A 74 -7.31 7.32 9.33
CA SER A 74 -8.47 7.49 10.19
C SER A 74 -8.29 6.80 11.53
N ILE A 75 -9.05 7.24 12.52
CA ILE A 75 -9.19 6.61 13.83
C ILE A 75 -10.66 6.30 14.12
N MET A 76 -10.87 5.44 15.08
CA MET A 76 -12.21 5.24 15.66
C MET A 76 -12.38 6.15 16.88
N GLU A 77 -13.34 7.07 16.80
CA GLU A 77 -13.81 7.87 17.94
C GLU A 77 -15.18 7.32 18.37
N GLY A 78 -15.18 6.53 19.43
CA GLY A 78 -16.36 5.75 19.80
C GLY A 78 -16.72 4.73 18.73
N GLN A 79 -17.90 4.87 18.11
CA GLN A 79 -18.39 3.98 17.05
C GLN A 79 -18.25 4.57 15.64
N GLN A 80 -17.66 5.75 15.50
CA GLN A 80 -17.53 6.44 14.22
C GLN A 80 -16.07 6.50 13.78
N ALA A 81 -15.82 6.26 12.49
CA ALA A 81 -14.52 6.46 11.87
C ALA A 81 -14.34 7.95 11.53
N ARG A 82 -13.26 8.55 12.01
CA ARG A 82 -12.91 9.93 11.72
C ARG A 82 -11.60 9.97 10.93
N VAL A 83 -11.62 10.63 9.77
CA VAL A 83 -10.41 10.88 8.98
C VAL A 83 -9.61 12.01 9.63
N ILE A 84 -8.31 11.79 9.83
CA ILE A 84 -7.40 12.76 10.43
C ILE A 84 -6.89 13.71 9.35
N GLU A 85 -6.88 15.01 9.65
CA GLU A 85 -6.27 16.01 8.78
C GLU A 85 -4.75 15.96 8.90
N ASN A 86 -4.07 16.08 7.76
CA ASN A 86 -2.60 16.13 7.71
C ASN A 86 -2.08 17.53 8.11
N SER A 87 -0.76 17.64 8.20
CA SER A 87 -0.09 18.91 8.57
C SER A 87 -0.37 20.07 7.60
N GLU A 88 -0.85 19.76 6.41
CA GLU A 88 -1.23 20.73 5.37
C GLU A 88 -2.73 21.06 5.38
N GLY A 89 -3.50 20.60 6.39
CA GLY A 89 -4.94 20.83 6.55
C GLY A 89 -5.83 19.98 5.63
N GLY A 90 -5.25 19.00 4.92
CA GLY A 90 -5.99 18.12 4.01
C GLY A 90 -6.38 16.80 4.68
N ARG A 91 -7.56 16.27 4.32
CA ARG A 91 -8.01 14.93 4.76
C ARG A 91 -7.42 13.80 3.95
N THR A 92 -6.75 14.11 2.86
CA THR A 92 -6.02 13.15 2.02
C THR A 92 -4.60 13.64 1.78
N THR A 93 -3.67 12.69 1.70
CA THR A 93 -2.27 12.93 1.40
C THR A 93 -1.96 12.36 0.03
N PRO A 94 -1.42 13.13 -0.92
CA PRO A 94 -1.00 12.58 -2.21
C PRO A 94 -0.04 11.40 -2.04
N SER A 95 -0.26 10.32 -2.77
CA SER A 95 0.61 9.14 -2.79
C SER A 95 1.83 9.40 -3.70
N VAL A 96 2.57 10.46 -3.37
CA VAL A 96 3.71 10.97 -4.13
C VAL A 96 4.92 11.05 -3.21
N VAL A 97 6.06 10.56 -3.69
CA VAL A 97 7.35 10.60 -2.99
C VAL A 97 8.38 11.24 -3.91
N ALA A 98 9.15 12.17 -3.40
CA ALA A 98 10.21 12.82 -4.17
C ALA A 98 11.53 12.81 -3.41
N PHE A 99 12.63 12.76 -4.17
CA PHE A 99 13.99 12.83 -3.65
C PHE A 99 14.67 14.11 -4.16
N THR A 100 15.06 14.95 -3.25
CA THR A 100 15.75 16.22 -3.58
C THR A 100 17.20 15.97 -4.00
N LYS A 101 17.87 17.01 -4.50
CA LYS A 101 19.30 16.97 -4.84
C LYS A 101 20.18 16.77 -3.59
N ASP A 102 19.72 17.27 -2.46
CA ASP A 102 20.41 17.19 -1.17
C ASP A 102 20.18 15.87 -0.43
N GLY A 103 19.46 14.92 -1.08
CA GLY A 103 19.17 13.60 -0.52
C GLY A 103 17.97 13.57 0.43
N GLU A 104 17.23 14.67 0.59
CA GLU A 104 16.01 14.69 1.39
C GLU A 104 14.88 13.94 0.67
N ARG A 105 14.05 13.24 1.44
CA ARG A 105 12.85 12.58 0.97
C ARG A 105 11.60 13.37 1.36
N LEU A 106 10.86 13.82 0.37
CA LEU A 106 9.58 14.50 0.52
C LEU A 106 8.44 13.53 0.26
N VAL A 107 7.33 13.65 1.01
CA VAL A 107 6.14 12.80 0.83
C VAL A 107 4.88 13.67 0.87
N GLY A 108 3.91 13.34 0.01
CA GLY A 108 2.63 14.03 -0.02
C GLY A 108 2.66 15.34 -0.78
N VAL A 109 2.05 16.38 -0.20
CA VAL A 109 1.92 17.71 -0.82
C VAL A 109 3.27 18.35 -1.17
N PRO A 110 4.29 18.34 -0.29
CA PRO A 110 5.61 18.86 -0.63
C PRO A 110 6.24 18.16 -1.85
N ALA A 111 6.13 16.83 -1.91
CA ALA A 111 6.61 16.06 -3.06
C ALA A 111 5.86 16.42 -4.35
N LYS A 112 4.53 16.55 -4.28
CA LYS A 112 3.71 16.92 -5.43
C LYS A 112 4.01 18.32 -5.95
N ARG A 113 4.27 19.30 -5.05
CA ARG A 113 4.57 20.69 -5.44
C ARG A 113 5.85 20.80 -6.24
N GLN A 114 6.88 20.04 -5.92
CA GLN A 114 8.14 20.09 -6.64
C GLN A 114 8.19 19.22 -7.91
N ALA A 115 7.13 18.46 -8.23
CA ALA A 115 7.11 17.58 -9.39
C ALA A 115 7.45 18.29 -10.71
N VAL A 116 7.06 19.54 -10.84
CA VAL A 116 7.31 20.35 -12.06
C VAL A 116 8.81 20.61 -12.27
N VAL A 117 9.56 20.86 -11.18
CA VAL A 117 11.00 21.17 -11.26
C VAL A 117 11.90 19.97 -11.05
N ASN A 118 11.33 18.84 -10.61
CA ASN A 118 12.06 17.61 -10.32
C ASN A 118 11.24 16.36 -10.75
N PRO A 119 10.80 16.27 -12.01
CA PRO A 119 9.92 15.19 -12.46
C PRO A 119 10.58 13.81 -12.39
N GLU A 120 11.86 13.70 -12.76
CA GLU A 120 12.59 12.42 -12.82
C GLU A 120 12.81 11.76 -11.45
N ALA A 121 12.79 12.54 -10.36
CA ALA A 121 12.94 12.01 -9.02
C ALA A 121 11.67 12.19 -8.17
N THR A 122 10.51 12.41 -8.80
CA THR A 122 9.19 12.48 -8.17
C THR A 122 8.35 11.29 -8.62
N LEU A 123 8.14 10.35 -7.70
CA LEU A 123 7.52 9.05 -7.95
C LEU A 123 6.06 9.09 -7.54
N PHE A 124 5.16 8.69 -8.44
CA PHE A 124 3.71 8.63 -8.21
C PHE A 124 3.10 7.39 -8.88
N ALA A 125 1.87 7.04 -8.52
CA ALA A 125 1.13 5.89 -9.04
C ALA A 125 1.86 4.54 -8.90
N THR A 126 2.85 4.45 -8.02
CA THR A 126 3.75 3.29 -7.87
C THR A 126 3.03 2.03 -7.40
N LYS A 127 1.84 2.15 -6.81
CA LYS A 127 1.00 1.01 -6.41
C LYS A 127 0.68 0.08 -7.60
N ARG A 128 0.60 0.60 -8.82
CA ARG A 128 0.34 -0.18 -10.04
C ARG A 128 1.45 -1.17 -10.38
N LEU A 129 2.66 -0.89 -9.92
CA LEU A 129 3.85 -1.70 -10.20
C LEU A 129 4.08 -2.80 -9.15
N ILE A 130 3.34 -2.79 -8.02
CA ILE A 130 3.50 -3.80 -6.96
C ILE A 130 3.17 -5.19 -7.50
N GLY A 131 4.12 -6.12 -7.40
CA GLY A 131 3.97 -7.50 -7.86
C GLY A 131 4.02 -7.68 -9.38
N ARG A 132 4.38 -6.64 -10.15
CA ARG A 132 4.50 -6.70 -11.60
C ARG A 132 5.92 -7.01 -12.03
N LYS A 133 6.04 -7.76 -13.14
CA LYS A 133 7.31 -7.96 -13.83
C LYS A 133 7.60 -6.77 -14.75
N PHE A 134 8.87 -6.46 -14.91
CA PHE A 134 9.29 -5.37 -15.82
C PHE A 134 8.77 -5.58 -17.25
N THR A 135 8.69 -6.84 -17.69
CA THR A 135 8.22 -7.22 -19.04
C THR A 135 6.70 -7.19 -19.20
N ASP A 136 5.93 -6.95 -18.13
CA ASP A 136 4.48 -6.90 -18.19
C ASP A 136 4.02 -5.74 -19.11
N ARG A 137 3.04 -6.01 -19.96
CA ARG A 137 2.52 -5.02 -20.93
C ARG A 137 2.04 -3.73 -20.27
N GLU A 138 1.44 -3.83 -19.08
CA GLU A 138 0.99 -2.65 -18.34
C GLU A 138 2.17 -1.82 -17.82
N VAL A 139 3.26 -2.46 -17.40
CA VAL A 139 4.49 -1.79 -16.97
C VAL A 139 5.15 -1.07 -18.16
N GLN A 140 5.19 -1.71 -19.34
CA GLN A 140 5.74 -1.09 -20.55
C GLN A 140 4.97 0.16 -20.96
N LYS A 141 3.64 0.15 -20.83
CA LYS A 141 2.82 1.36 -21.05
C LYS A 141 3.10 2.46 -20.01
N ASP A 142 3.30 2.08 -18.75
CA ASP A 142 3.59 3.06 -17.71
C ASP A 142 4.96 3.72 -17.93
N ILE A 143 5.97 2.98 -18.47
CA ILE A 143 7.29 3.53 -18.82
C ILE A 143 7.18 4.70 -19.81
N ASP A 144 6.31 4.58 -20.80
CA ASP A 144 6.11 5.63 -21.81
C ASP A 144 5.37 6.88 -21.28
N ASN A 145 4.67 6.74 -20.14
CA ASN A 145 3.77 7.76 -19.60
C ASN A 145 4.28 8.47 -18.34
N VAL A 146 5.38 8.00 -17.74
CA VAL A 146 5.93 8.60 -16.51
C VAL A 146 7.27 9.28 -16.77
N PRO A 147 7.58 10.38 -16.08
CA PRO A 147 8.85 11.09 -16.27
C PRO A 147 10.03 10.46 -15.54
N PHE A 148 9.78 9.54 -14.62
CA PHE A 148 10.81 8.83 -13.85
C PHE A 148 11.12 7.46 -14.46
N LYS A 149 12.27 6.90 -14.10
CA LYS A 149 12.71 5.62 -14.66
C LYS A 149 12.08 4.43 -13.92
N ILE A 150 11.51 3.50 -14.70
CA ILE A 150 11.16 2.15 -14.25
C ILE A 150 12.23 1.20 -14.79
N VAL A 151 12.80 0.36 -13.93
CA VAL A 151 13.94 -0.50 -14.27
C VAL A 151 13.65 -1.95 -13.85
N ALA A 152 14.30 -2.91 -14.54
CA ALA A 152 14.24 -4.30 -14.12
C ALA A 152 15.16 -4.54 -12.91
N HIS A 153 14.62 -5.21 -11.90
CA HIS A 153 15.43 -5.74 -10.81
C HIS A 153 16.00 -7.12 -11.17
N THR A 154 16.95 -7.63 -10.40
CA THR A 154 17.63 -8.92 -10.66
C THR A 154 16.68 -10.12 -10.71
N ASN A 155 15.55 -10.05 -10.01
CA ASN A 155 14.49 -11.08 -10.04
C ASN A 155 13.45 -10.85 -11.16
N GLY A 156 13.63 -9.84 -12.01
CA GLY A 156 12.73 -9.47 -13.10
C GLY A 156 11.55 -8.59 -12.68
N ASP A 157 11.41 -8.19 -11.42
CA ASP A 157 10.36 -7.28 -10.99
C ASP A 157 10.59 -5.85 -11.49
N ALA A 158 9.48 -5.10 -11.65
CA ALA A 158 9.53 -3.68 -11.96
C ALA A 158 9.93 -2.88 -10.71
N TRP A 159 11.05 -2.16 -10.79
CA TRP A 159 11.55 -1.26 -9.76
C TRP A 159 11.63 0.17 -10.30
N LEU A 160 11.84 1.12 -9.43
CA LEU A 160 11.95 2.55 -9.73
C LEU A 160 13.36 3.03 -9.48
N GLU A 161 13.82 3.97 -10.29
CA GLU A 161 15.12 4.61 -10.09
C GLU A 161 14.94 6.11 -9.89
N ALA A 162 15.49 6.64 -8.80
CA ALA A 162 15.53 8.07 -8.52
C ALA A 162 16.88 8.43 -7.91
N ARG A 163 17.52 9.48 -8.42
CA ARG A 163 18.85 9.96 -7.94
C ARG A 163 19.92 8.86 -7.88
N GLY A 164 19.92 7.95 -8.87
CA GLY A 164 20.89 6.83 -8.94
C GLY A 164 20.62 5.69 -7.94
N GLN A 165 19.57 5.77 -7.16
CA GLN A 165 19.16 4.72 -6.24
C GLN A 165 17.91 3.98 -6.76
N ARG A 166 17.83 2.69 -6.47
CA ARG A 166 16.71 1.85 -6.87
C ARG A 166 15.80 1.55 -5.70
N TYR A 167 14.50 1.64 -5.94
CA TYR A 167 13.45 1.44 -4.94
C TYR A 167 12.44 0.43 -5.46
N SER A 168 12.02 -0.50 -4.60
CA SER A 168 10.84 -1.30 -4.92
C SER A 168 9.57 -0.43 -4.80
N PRO A 169 8.50 -0.73 -5.55
CA PRO A 169 7.22 -0.05 -5.40
C PRO A 169 6.67 -0.11 -3.97
N SER A 170 6.92 -1.21 -3.26
CA SER A 170 6.53 -1.38 -1.86
C SER A 170 7.30 -0.47 -0.91
N GLN A 171 8.60 -0.17 -1.16
CA GLN A 171 9.35 0.80 -0.38
C GLN A 171 8.77 2.20 -0.53
N ILE A 172 8.38 2.59 -1.75
CA ILE A 172 7.72 3.89 -1.97
C ILE A 172 6.37 3.94 -1.23
N GLY A 173 5.58 2.87 -1.28
CA GLY A 173 4.36 2.75 -0.48
C GLY A 173 4.61 2.88 1.03
N ALA A 174 5.69 2.28 1.54
CA ALA A 174 6.07 2.36 2.94
C ALA A 174 6.41 3.81 3.37
N PHE A 175 7.00 4.63 2.50
CA PHE A 175 7.23 6.05 2.80
C PHE A 175 5.93 6.84 2.94
N VAL A 176 4.93 6.54 2.10
CA VAL A 176 3.59 7.14 2.23
C VAL A 176 2.92 6.71 3.54
N VAL A 177 2.97 5.40 3.87
CA VAL A 177 2.45 4.88 5.14
C VAL A 177 3.15 5.52 6.34
N GLY A 178 4.47 5.73 6.27
CA GLY A 178 5.23 6.46 7.29
C GLY A 178 4.69 7.86 7.54
N LYS A 179 4.45 8.65 6.48
CA LYS A 179 3.87 10.00 6.59
C LYS A 179 2.47 9.97 7.22
N LEU A 180 1.63 8.99 6.85
CA LEU A 180 0.30 8.83 7.45
C LEU A 180 0.36 8.43 8.93
N LYS A 181 1.32 7.56 9.30
CA LYS A 181 1.60 7.22 10.70
C LYS A 181 2.00 8.47 11.50
N ASP A 182 2.91 9.29 10.96
CA ASP A 182 3.35 10.52 11.62
C ASP A 182 2.19 11.50 11.80
N THR A 183 1.30 11.61 10.79
CA THR A 183 0.04 12.39 10.90
C THR A 183 -0.83 11.88 12.05
N ALA A 184 -1.03 10.56 12.14
CA ALA A 184 -1.82 9.96 13.21
C ALA A 184 -1.17 10.16 14.59
N SER A 185 0.15 10.01 14.69
CA SER A 185 0.89 10.22 15.94
C SER A 185 0.80 11.67 16.42
N GLY A 186 0.90 12.64 15.50
CA GLY A 186 0.74 14.06 15.84
C GLY A 186 -0.68 14.43 16.31
N TYR A 187 -1.71 13.69 15.83
CA TYR A 187 -3.09 13.88 16.27
C TYR A 187 -3.38 13.23 17.63
N LEU A 188 -2.78 12.08 17.89
CA LEU A 188 -3.05 11.30 19.11
C LEU A 188 -2.20 11.73 20.32
N GLY A 189 -1.13 12.50 20.12
CA GLY A 189 -0.20 12.98 21.12
C GLY A 189 0.96 12.01 21.35
#